data_849e8d4ef60070205b0bc406cd44cd82
#
_entry.id   849e8d4ef60070205b0bc406cd44cd82
#
_cell.length_a   1.000
_cell.length_b   1.000
_cell.length_c   1.000
_cell.angle_alpha   90.00
_cell.angle_beta   90.00
_cell.angle_gamma   90.00
#
_symmetry.space_group_name_H-M   'P 1'
#
loop_
_entity.id
_entity.type
_entity.pdbx_description
1 polymer ?
#
loop_
_entity_poly.entity_id
_entity_poly.type
_entity_poly.pdbx_seq_one_letter_code
_entity_poly.pdbx_strand_id
1 'polypeptide(L)'
;SYPLSCHPVIVCIAEKPSVARDIATILGATNRNVDRGIGYIEGNGYIVTWTFGHLCTLKEPHDYHPEWKAWSLSVLPMIPDRFGIKAIELDHYQRQLAVIERLVAQAELIINCGDAGQEGELIQRWVLQKVGCHVPVKRLWISSLTDEAIREGFQNLHDESDYLSLYQAGLARAIGDWLLGMNATRLYTLRYGQSRRKQPLSIGRVQTPT
;
A
#
# COMPACT_ATOMS: atom_id res chain seq x y z
N SER A 1 34.75 -9.86 25.48
CA SER A 1 33.38 -9.61 24.96
C SER A 1 33.42 -8.36 24.10
N TYR A 2 33.36 -8.53 22.80
CA TYR A 2 33.22 -7.41 21.87
C TYR A 2 31.80 -6.87 22.03
N PRO A 3 31.62 -5.55 22.14
CA PRO A 3 30.28 -4.99 22.10
C PRO A 3 29.72 -5.27 20.71
N LEU A 4 28.57 -5.93 20.65
CA LEU A 4 27.77 -6.04 19.45
C LEU A 4 27.56 -4.60 18.97
N SER A 5 28.10 -4.27 17.82
CA SER A 5 27.84 -2.98 17.18
C SER A 5 26.36 -2.95 16.86
N CYS A 6 25.63 -2.28 17.73
CA CYS A 6 24.18 -2.10 17.57
C CYS A 6 23.98 -1.07 16.44
N HIS A 7 24.09 -1.51 15.21
CA HIS A 7 23.66 -0.68 14.10
C HIS A 7 22.14 -0.68 14.06
N PRO A 8 21.50 0.48 13.91
CA PRO A 8 20.05 0.56 13.83
C PRO A 8 19.53 -0.26 12.65
N VAL A 9 18.42 -0.99 12.87
CA VAL A 9 17.77 -1.74 11.81
C VAL A 9 16.92 -0.77 10.99
N ILE A 10 17.34 -0.55 9.74
CA ILE A 10 16.67 0.34 8.79
C ILE A 10 15.98 -0.51 7.73
N VAL A 11 14.65 -0.38 7.61
CA VAL A 11 13.85 -1.10 6.62
C VAL A 11 13.37 -0.14 5.55
N CYS A 12 13.73 -0.43 4.31
CA CYS A 12 13.27 0.30 3.13
C CYS A 12 12.15 -0.50 2.45
N ILE A 13 11.06 0.16 2.11
CA ILE A 13 9.91 -0.48 1.46
C ILE A 13 9.69 0.19 0.10
N ALA A 14 9.97 -0.53 -0.97
CA ALA A 14 9.71 -0.10 -2.35
C ALA A 14 8.31 -0.52 -2.81
N GLU A 15 7.83 0.05 -3.89
CA GLU A 15 6.49 -0.26 -4.41
C GLU A 15 6.43 -1.58 -5.17
N LYS A 16 7.57 -2.04 -5.69
CA LYS A 16 7.69 -3.29 -6.47
C LYS A 16 9.08 -3.90 -6.38
N PRO A 17 9.22 -5.21 -6.65
CA PRO A 17 10.49 -5.92 -6.51
C PRO A 17 11.64 -5.34 -7.34
N SER A 18 11.36 -4.88 -8.56
CA SER A 18 12.41 -4.33 -9.45
C SER A 18 13.06 -3.07 -8.85
N VAL A 19 12.24 -2.18 -8.29
CA VAL A 19 12.72 -0.97 -7.61
C VAL A 19 13.51 -1.33 -6.35
N ALA A 20 13.02 -2.31 -5.59
CA ALA A 20 13.71 -2.79 -4.41
C ALA A 20 15.11 -3.33 -4.74
N ARG A 21 15.25 -4.06 -5.83
CA ARG A 21 16.56 -4.56 -6.29
C ARG A 21 17.53 -3.43 -6.64
N ASP A 22 17.05 -2.41 -7.33
CA ASP A 22 17.87 -1.25 -7.70
C ASP A 22 18.36 -0.52 -6.43
N ILE A 23 17.46 -0.29 -5.49
CA ILE A 23 17.77 0.35 -4.20
C ILE A 23 18.76 -0.51 -3.40
N ALA A 24 18.52 -1.81 -3.28
CA ALA A 24 19.37 -2.73 -2.56
C ALA A 24 20.79 -2.73 -3.12
N THR A 25 20.95 -2.73 -4.43
CA THR A 25 22.25 -2.67 -5.11
C THR A 25 23.00 -1.39 -4.72
N ILE A 26 22.33 -0.25 -4.76
CA ILE A 26 22.95 1.04 -4.40
C ILE A 26 23.34 1.10 -2.93
N LEU A 27 22.53 0.53 -2.04
CA LEU A 27 22.80 0.50 -0.61
C LEU A 27 23.82 -0.55 -0.19
N GLY A 28 24.23 -1.45 -1.10
CA GLY A 28 25.14 -2.54 -0.80
C GLY A 28 24.49 -3.71 -0.07
N ALA A 29 23.17 -3.83 -0.13
CA ALA A 29 22.43 -4.98 0.39
C ALA A 29 22.41 -6.08 -0.67
N THR A 30 23.07 -7.20 -0.40
CA THR A 30 23.28 -8.28 -1.38
C THR A 30 22.75 -9.64 -0.94
N ASN A 31 22.42 -9.80 0.35
CA ASN A 31 21.93 -11.07 0.88
C ASN A 31 20.44 -11.22 0.61
N ARG A 32 20.10 -12.10 -0.32
CA ARG A 32 18.71 -12.33 -0.77
C ARG A 32 18.03 -13.36 0.10
N ASN A 33 16.92 -12.96 0.73
CA ASN A 33 16.01 -13.82 1.47
C ASN A 33 14.65 -13.81 0.73
N VAL A 34 14.64 -14.39 -0.45
CA VAL A 34 13.50 -14.30 -1.39
C VAL A 34 13.13 -15.69 -1.87
N ASP A 35 11.87 -16.04 -1.75
CA ASP A 35 11.27 -17.25 -2.30
C ASP A 35 10.01 -16.89 -3.11
N ARG A 36 10.04 -17.20 -4.41
CA ARG A 36 8.92 -16.93 -5.33
C ARG A 36 8.43 -15.49 -5.30
N GLY A 37 9.35 -14.54 -5.22
CA GLY A 37 9.03 -13.11 -5.18
C GLY A 37 8.62 -12.58 -3.80
N ILE A 38 8.58 -13.43 -2.78
CA ILE A 38 8.24 -13.08 -1.40
C ILE A 38 9.51 -12.97 -0.58
N GLY A 39 9.70 -11.87 0.14
CA GLY A 39 10.85 -11.73 1.02
C GLY A 39 11.48 -10.35 1.03
N TYR A 40 12.80 -10.32 1.17
CA TYR A 40 13.58 -9.09 1.32
C TYR A 40 15.05 -9.33 0.95
N ILE A 41 15.81 -8.25 0.84
CA ILE A 41 17.23 -8.26 0.57
C ILE A 41 17.91 -7.46 1.69
N GLU A 42 18.92 -8.03 2.34
CA GLU A 42 19.60 -7.36 3.45
C GLU A 42 21.10 -7.25 3.24
N GLY A 43 21.71 -6.31 3.92
CA GLY A 43 23.14 -6.07 3.96
C GLY A 43 23.46 -4.61 4.19
N ASN A 44 24.69 -4.36 4.63
CA ASN A 44 25.21 -3.02 4.88
C ASN A 44 24.34 -2.16 5.82
N GLY A 45 23.66 -2.78 6.78
CA GLY A 45 22.80 -2.08 7.74
C GLY A 45 21.38 -1.81 7.24
N TYR A 46 21.03 -2.29 6.06
CA TYR A 46 19.71 -2.08 5.45
C TYR A 46 18.99 -3.40 5.20
N ILE A 47 17.69 -3.36 5.34
CA ILE A 47 16.77 -4.41 4.86
C ILE A 47 15.86 -3.76 3.83
N VAL A 48 15.85 -4.27 2.60
CA VAL A 48 15.02 -3.73 1.51
C VAL A 48 13.96 -4.74 1.15
N THR A 49 12.72 -4.34 1.27
CA THR A 49 11.55 -5.15 0.90
C THR A 49 10.64 -4.36 -0.04
N TRP A 50 9.50 -4.91 -0.39
CA TRP A 50 8.64 -4.35 -1.42
C TRP A 50 7.18 -4.72 -1.23
N THR A 51 6.33 -3.94 -1.87
CA THR A 51 4.94 -4.28 -2.12
C THR A 51 4.77 -4.76 -3.58
N PHE A 52 3.58 -5.12 -3.96
CA PHE A 52 3.19 -5.44 -5.35
C PHE A 52 2.17 -4.41 -5.84
N GLY A 53 2.49 -3.12 -5.74
CA GLY A 53 1.49 -2.09 -5.74
C GLY A 53 0.66 -2.18 -4.46
N HIS A 54 -0.65 -2.03 -4.52
CA HIS A 54 -1.51 -2.15 -3.34
C HIS A 54 -1.47 -3.55 -2.71
N LEU A 55 -1.15 -3.62 -1.42
CA LEU A 55 -1.36 -4.81 -0.57
C LEU A 55 -2.59 -4.66 0.32
N CYS A 56 -3.06 -3.44 0.49
CA CYS A 56 -4.26 -3.10 1.25
C CYS A 56 -5.26 -2.37 0.36
N THR A 57 -6.52 -2.47 0.72
CA THR A 57 -7.63 -1.80 0.04
C THR A 57 -8.62 -1.28 1.07
N LEU A 58 -9.51 -0.38 0.66
CA LEU A 58 -10.65 0.00 1.49
C LEU A 58 -11.52 -1.23 1.74
N LYS A 59 -12.11 -1.31 2.92
CA LYS A 59 -13.09 -2.34 3.26
C LYS A 59 -14.27 -2.30 2.29
N GLU A 60 -14.88 -3.45 2.12
CA GLU A 60 -16.07 -3.59 1.29
C GLU A 60 -17.34 -3.26 2.07
N PRO A 61 -18.48 -3.01 1.39
CA PRO A 61 -19.73 -2.66 2.08
C PRO A 61 -20.10 -3.62 3.21
N HIS A 62 -20.02 -4.92 2.99
CA HIS A 62 -20.39 -5.94 3.98
C HIS A 62 -19.42 -6.03 5.17
N ASP A 63 -18.21 -5.47 5.06
CA ASP A 63 -17.29 -5.36 6.19
C ASP A 63 -17.75 -4.32 7.22
N TYR A 64 -18.58 -3.37 6.80
CA TYR A 64 -19.17 -2.36 7.70
C TYR A 64 -20.51 -2.83 8.28
N HIS A 65 -21.40 -3.32 7.42
CA HIS A 65 -22.72 -3.81 7.79
C HIS A 65 -23.04 -5.08 7.00
N PRO A 66 -23.35 -6.21 7.65
CA PRO A 66 -23.64 -7.47 6.96
C PRO A 66 -24.78 -7.38 5.93
N GLU A 67 -25.80 -6.55 6.21
CA GLU A 67 -26.91 -6.32 5.31
C GLU A 67 -26.52 -5.64 3.99
N TRP A 68 -25.38 -4.99 3.93
CA TRP A 68 -24.88 -4.38 2.71
C TRP A 68 -24.29 -5.40 1.73
N LYS A 69 -24.22 -6.66 2.12
CA LYS A 69 -23.86 -7.74 1.19
C LYS A 69 -24.93 -7.97 0.15
N ALA A 70 -26.19 -7.89 0.55
CA ALA A 70 -27.33 -8.01 -0.36
C ALA A 70 -27.54 -6.73 -1.17
N TRP A 71 -27.77 -6.89 -2.47
CA TRP A 71 -28.06 -5.76 -3.35
C TRP A 71 -29.54 -5.42 -3.29
N SER A 72 -29.86 -4.38 -2.55
CA SER A 72 -31.23 -3.89 -2.35
C SER A 72 -31.24 -2.37 -2.35
N LEU A 73 -32.29 -1.79 -2.92
CA LEU A 73 -32.48 -0.33 -2.89
C LEU A 73 -32.62 0.21 -1.46
N SER A 74 -33.11 -0.63 -0.54
CA SER A 74 -33.33 -0.22 0.85
C SER A 74 -32.04 0.08 1.63
N VAL A 75 -30.89 -0.44 1.19
CA VAL A 75 -29.60 -0.19 1.86
C VAL A 75 -28.85 1.00 1.28
N LEU A 76 -29.32 1.57 0.19
CA LEU A 76 -28.67 2.71 -0.47
C LEU A 76 -29.16 4.05 0.11
N PRO A 77 -28.30 5.05 0.24
CA PRO A 77 -26.87 5.00 -0.04
C PRO A 77 -26.08 4.32 1.09
N MET A 78 -25.05 3.56 0.72
CA MET A 78 -24.12 2.96 1.66
C MET A 78 -23.00 3.96 1.96
N ILE A 79 -23.05 4.57 3.13
CA ILE A 79 -22.06 5.56 3.59
C ILE A 79 -21.55 5.10 4.94
N PRO A 80 -20.33 4.54 5.00
CA PRO A 80 -19.72 4.15 6.27
C PRO A 80 -19.51 5.37 7.18
N ASP A 81 -19.73 5.20 8.47
CA ASP A 81 -19.42 6.25 9.46
C ASP A 81 -17.93 6.57 9.50
N ARG A 82 -17.11 5.54 9.31
CA ARG A 82 -15.66 5.65 9.25
C ARG A 82 -15.12 4.62 8.26
N PHE A 83 -14.31 5.09 7.31
CA PHE A 83 -13.65 4.19 6.37
C PHE A 83 -12.49 3.45 7.02
N GLY A 84 -12.36 2.17 6.71
CA GLY A 84 -11.26 1.32 7.15
C GLY A 84 -10.58 0.64 5.97
N ILE A 85 -9.43 0.03 6.26
CA ILE A 85 -8.65 -0.72 5.28
C ILE A 85 -8.58 -2.19 5.69
N LYS A 86 -8.34 -3.04 4.69
CA LYS A 86 -8.06 -4.47 4.89
C LYS A 86 -6.98 -4.94 3.94
N ALA A 87 -6.34 -6.06 4.27
CA ALA A 87 -5.42 -6.72 3.36
C ALA A 87 -6.18 -7.25 2.14
N ILE A 88 -5.58 -7.14 0.97
CA ILE A 88 -6.12 -7.75 -0.24
C ILE A 88 -6.03 -9.27 -0.10
N GLU A 89 -7.13 -9.99 -0.37
CA GLU A 89 -7.29 -11.42 -0.15
C GLU A 89 -6.65 -12.26 -1.28
N LEU A 90 -5.37 -12.03 -1.55
CA LEU A 90 -4.54 -12.82 -2.45
C LEU A 90 -3.37 -13.41 -1.65
N ASP A 91 -3.15 -14.72 -1.78
CA ASP A 91 -2.19 -15.44 -0.96
C ASP A 91 -0.79 -14.83 -0.99
N HIS A 92 -0.24 -14.55 -2.17
CA HIS A 92 1.09 -13.98 -2.29
C HIS A 92 1.19 -12.54 -1.74
N TYR A 93 0.11 -11.77 -1.81
CA TYR A 93 0.02 -10.43 -1.22
C TYR A 93 0.03 -10.51 0.31
N GLN A 94 -0.73 -11.44 0.87
CA GLN A 94 -0.80 -11.65 2.32
C GLN A 94 0.53 -12.17 2.88
N ARG A 95 1.21 -13.04 2.14
CA ARG A 95 2.55 -13.52 2.52
C ARG A 95 3.57 -12.38 2.54
N GLN A 96 3.58 -11.53 1.52
CA GLN A 96 4.49 -10.39 1.49
C GLN A 96 4.15 -9.36 2.58
N LEU A 97 2.87 -9.12 2.84
CA LEU A 97 2.44 -8.27 3.93
C LEU A 97 2.92 -8.81 5.29
N ALA A 98 2.88 -10.12 5.50
CA ALA A 98 3.39 -10.77 6.70
C ALA A 98 4.92 -10.60 6.84
N VAL A 99 5.66 -10.64 5.74
CA VAL A 99 7.11 -10.34 5.73
C VAL A 99 7.34 -8.91 6.17
N ILE A 100 6.63 -7.95 5.59
CA ILE A 100 6.74 -6.52 5.95
C ILE A 100 6.41 -6.32 7.43
N GLU A 101 5.35 -6.94 7.94
CA GLU A 101 4.96 -6.85 9.34
C GLU A 101 6.09 -7.28 10.28
N ARG A 102 6.72 -8.43 10.00
CA ARG A 102 7.86 -8.92 10.80
C ARG A 102 9.05 -7.98 10.73
N LEU A 103 9.36 -7.44 9.56
CA LEU A 103 10.48 -6.51 9.38
C LEU A 103 10.22 -5.18 10.09
N VAL A 104 9.02 -4.63 9.98
CA VAL A 104 8.62 -3.38 10.65
C VAL A 104 8.66 -3.55 12.17
N ALA A 105 8.25 -4.70 12.70
CA ALA A 105 8.27 -4.97 14.13
C ALA A 105 9.67 -4.86 14.76
N GLN A 106 10.73 -5.14 14.01
CA GLN A 106 12.12 -5.05 14.47
C GLN A 106 12.86 -3.80 13.99
N ALA A 107 12.22 -2.98 13.17
CA ALA A 107 12.85 -1.79 12.61
C ALA A 107 12.95 -0.66 13.64
N GLU A 108 14.02 0.12 13.55
CA GLU A 108 14.19 1.38 14.28
C GLU A 108 13.87 2.60 13.42
N LEU A 109 13.95 2.43 12.12
CA LEU A 109 13.62 3.44 11.11
C LEU A 109 13.03 2.75 9.88
N ILE A 110 11.97 3.32 9.34
CA ILE A 110 11.42 2.92 8.05
C ILE A 110 11.76 4.00 7.02
N ILE A 111 12.15 3.59 5.82
CA ILE A 111 12.27 4.49 4.68
C ILE A 111 11.21 4.09 3.66
N ASN A 112 10.26 4.98 3.46
CA ASN A 112 9.23 4.84 2.44
C ASN A 112 9.86 5.14 1.07
N CYS A 113 10.02 4.10 0.26
CA CYS A 113 10.57 4.18 -1.09
C CYS A 113 9.51 3.93 -2.17
N GLY A 114 8.26 4.25 -1.87
CA GLY A 114 7.18 4.20 -2.85
C GLY A 114 7.38 5.20 -3.98
N ASP A 115 6.70 4.97 -5.08
CA ASP A 115 6.75 5.87 -6.22
C ASP A 115 6.31 7.30 -5.82
N ALA A 116 6.93 8.30 -6.42
CA ALA A 116 6.63 9.70 -6.14
C ALA A 116 5.23 10.05 -6.68
N GLY A 117 4.29 10.30 -5.79
CA GLY A 117 2.91 10.65 -6.15
C GLY A 117 1.90 10.26 -5.09
N GLN A 118 0.64 10.64 -5.32
CA GLN A 118 -0.47 10.33 -4.42
C GLN A 118 -0.65 8.82 -4.20
N GLU A 119 -0.60 8.07 -5.29
CA GLU A 119 -0.83 6.62 -5.25
C GLU A 119 0.28 5.91 -4.44
N GLY A 120 1.54 6.29 -4.66
CA GLY A 120 2.67 5.75 -3.91
C GLY A 120 2.55 6.02 -2.41
N GLU A 121 2.12 7.22 -2.02
CA GLU A 121 1.87 7.56 -0.62
C GLU A 121 0.72 6.73 -0.04
N LEU A 122 -0.36 6.58 -0.78
CA LEU A 122 -1.52 5.79 -0.35
C LEU A 122 -1.14 4.33 -0.11
N ILE A 123 -0.45 3.71 -1.06
CA ILE A 123 0.02 2.32 -0.96
C ILE A 123 0.87 2.12 0.29
N GLN A 124 1.87 2.97 0.49
CA GLN A 124 2.82 2.85 1.59
C GLN A 124 2.17 3.09 2.95
N ARG A 125 1.40 4.16 3.09
CA ARG A 125 0.80 4.51 4.38
C ARG A 125 -0.25 3.51 4.81
N TRP A 126 -1.00 2.93 3.88
CA TRP A 126 -1.94 1.86 4.21
C TRP A 126 -1.23 0.60 4.70
N VAL A 127 -0.11 0.23 4.08
CA VAL A 127 0.69 -0.90 4.55
C VAL A 127 1.24 -0.64 5.95
N LEU A 128 1.83 0.53 6.19
CA LEU A 128 2.37 0.89 7.50
C LEU A 128 1.30 0.94 8.58
N GLN A 129 0.12 1.46 8.25
CA GLN A 129 -1.04 1.44 9.16
C GLN A 129 -1.48 0.01 9.45
N LYS A 130 -1.57 -0.83 8.43
CA LYS A 130 -2.04 -2.23 8.56
C LYS A 130 -1.11 -3.06 9.45
N VAL A 131 0.20 -2.88 9.32
CA VAL A 131 1.19 -3.62 10.11
C VAL A 131 1.49 -2.98 11.47
N GLY A 132 0.87 -1.85 11.79
CA GLY A 132 1.02 -1.18 13.08
C GLY A 132 2.39 -0.55 13.28
N CYS A 133 2.89 0.20 12.30
CA CYS A 133 4.18 0.88 12.40
C CYS A 133 4.12 1.99 13.47
N HIS A 134 5.04 1.95 14.42
CA HIS A 134 5.19 2.93 15.49
C HIS A 134 6.56 3.61 15.53
N VAL A 135 7.42 3.31 14.58
CA VAL A 135 8.77 3.87 14.47
C VAL A 135 8.79 5.04 13.50
N PRO A 136 9.82 5.91 13.55
CA PRO A 136 9.95 7.00 12.60
C PRO A 136 9.99 6.52 11.15
N VAL A 137 9.40 7.31 10.27
CA VAL A 137 9.38 7.06 8.82
C VAL A 137 9.98 8.23 8.10
N LYS A 138 10.94 7.97 7.24
CA LYS A 138 11.51 8.93 6.29
C LYS A 138 11.03 8.61 4.89
N ARG A 139 11.01 9.62 4.02
CA ARG A 139 10.55 9.50 2.64
C ARG A 139 11.71 9.68 1.67
N LEU A 140 11.95 8.67 0.85
CA LEU A 140 12.77 8.79 -0.35
C LEU A 140 11.87 9.35 -1.46
N TRP A 141 12.16 10.54 -1.93
CA TRP A 141 11.41 11.19 -3.00
C TRP A 141 12.31 11.41 -4.20
N ILE A 142 12.15 10.60 -5.23
CA ILE A 142 12.93 10.66 -6.46
C ILE A 142 12.01 10.51 -7.67
N SER A 143 12.33 11.20 -8.75
CA SER A 143 11.59 11.14 -10.03
C SER A 143 12.26 10.22 -11.06
N SER A 144 13.40 9.63 -10.71
CA SER A 144 14.19 8.78 -11.57
C SER A 144 14.84 7.66 -10.76
N LEU A 145 15.07 6.51 -11.39
CA LEU A 145 15.70 5.33 -10.77
C LEU A 145 17.16 5.14 -11.23
N THR A 146 17.82 6.19 -11.69
CA THR A 146 19.25 6.14 -11.96
C THR A 146 20.03 5.99 -10.66
N ASP A 147 21.23 5.43 -10.74
CA ASP A 147 22.11 5.24 -9.58
C ASP A 147 22.36 6.56 -8.85
N GLU A 148 22.61 7.64 -9.61
CA GLU A 148 22.84 8.96 -9.05
C GLU A 148 21.61 9.49 -8.31
N ALA A 149 20.42 9.33 -8.91
CA ALA A 149 19.17 9.80 -8.30
C ALA A 149 18.87 9.06 -6.99
N ILE A 150 19.09 7.76 -6.95
CA ILE A 150 18.90 6.95 -5.74
C ILE A 150 19.89 7.38 -4.65
N ARG A 151 21.18 7.52 -4.98
CA ARG A 151 22.22 7.95 -4.03
C ARG A 151 21.90 9.33 -3.46
N GLU A 152 21.60 10.28 -4.33
CA GLU A 152 21.23 11.64 -3.92
C GLU A 152 20.00 11.65 -3.05
N GLY A 153 18.98 10.86 -3.42
CA GLY A 153 17.74 10.74 -2.65
C GLY A 153 17.97 10.23 -1.24
N PHE A 154 18.84 9.21 -1.06
CA PHE A 154 19.18 8.71 0.26
C PHE A 154 20.02 9.68 1.10
N GLN A 155 20.73 10.61 0.48
CA GLN A 155 21.41 11.69 1.18
C GLN A 155 20.46 12.84 1.59
N ASN A 156 19.29 12.92 0.99
CA ASN A 156 18.31 13.99 1.18
C ASN A 156 16.92 13.42 1.50
N LEU A 157 16.85 12.52 2.47
CA LEU A 157 15.57 11.97 2.91
C LEU A 157 14.69 13.06 3.54
N HIS A 158 13.40 13.01 3.22
CA HIS A 158 12.40 13.92 3.73
C HIS A 158 11.65 13.32 4.91
N ASP A 159 10.99 14.16 5.69
CA ASP A 159 10.07 13.69 6.72
C ASP A 159 8.78 13.19 6.07
N GLU A 160 8.23 12.09 6.59
CA GLU A 160 6.97 11.55 6.10
C GLU A 160 5.82 12.56 6.24
N SER A 161 5.86 13.41 7.27
CA SER A 161 4.88 14.46 7.52
C SER A 161 4.81 15.51 6.40
N ASP A 162 5.87 15.72 5.64
CA ASP A 162 5.88 16.64 4.50
C ASP A 162 4.93 16.22 3.38
N TYR A 163 4.56 14.94 3.36
CA TYR A 163 3.69 14.33 2.35
C TYR A 163 2.28 14.00 2.87
N LEU A 164 1.93 14.48 4.06
CA LEU A 164 0.61 14.21 4.65
C LEU A 164 -0.53 14.74 3.78
N SER A 165 -0.41 15.95 3.26
CA SER A 165 -1.43 16.55 2.38
C SER A 165 -1.60 15.72 1.09
N LEU A 166 -0.51 15.22 0.53
CA LEU A 166 -0.53 14.36 -0.64
C LEU A 166 -1.26 13.04 -0.37
N TYR A 167 -0.98 12.43 0.78
CA TYR A 167 -1.69 11.24 1.24
C TYR A 167 -3.18 11.51 1.43
N GLN A 168 -3.53 12.59 2.10
CA GLN A 168 -4.94 12.96 2.33
C GLN A 168 -5.70 13.18 1.04
N ALA A 169 -5.07 13.80 0.03
CA ALA A 169 -5.66 13.95 -1.30
C ALA A 169 -5.90 12.59 -1.97
N GLY A 170 -4.93 11.68 -1.89
CA GLY A 170 -5.06 10.32 -2.40
C GLY A 170 -6.16 9.53 -1.70
N LEU A 171 -6.24 9.65 -0.38
CA LEU A 171 -7.27 9.00 0.43
C LEU A 171 -8.68 9.54 0.10
N ALA A 172 -8.82 10.85 0.00
CA ALA A 172 -10.10 11.48 -0.36
C ALA A 172 -10.59 11.00 -1.73
N ARG A 173 -9.69 10.88 -2.70
CA ARG A 173 -10.00 10.34 -4.02
C ARG A 173 -10.43 8.88 -3.95
N ALA A 174 -9.72 8.05 -3.20
CA ALA A 174 -10.07 6.63 -3.02
C ALA A 174 -11.46 6.47 -2.38
N ILE A 175 -11.76 7.28 -1.37
CA ILE A 175 -13.08 7.29 -0.69
C ILE A 175 -14.16 7.76 -1.66
N GLY A 176 -13.92 8.81 -2.43
CA GLY A 176 -14.87 9.30 -3.43
C GLY A 176 -15.16 8.25 -4.50
N ASP A 177 -14.15 7.59 -5.02
CA ASP A 177 -14.30 6.50 -5.99
C ASP A 177 -15.05 5.31 -5.39
N TRP A 178 -14.83 4.98 -4.11
CA TRP A 178 -15.57 3.93 -3.40
C TRP A 178 -17.06 4.29 -3.28
N LEU A 179 -17.37 5.50 -2.80
CA LEU A 179 -18.75 5.97 -2.62
C LEU A 179 -19.51 5.96 -3.94
N LEU A 180 -18.92 6.50 -4.98
CA LEU A 180 -19.54 6.52 -6.30
C LEU A 180 -19.64 5.10 -6.88
N GLY A 181 -18.56 4.36 -6.89
CA GLY A 181 -18.50 3.03 -7.50
C GLY A 181 -19.46 2.04 -6.85
N MET A 182 -19.46 1.95 -5.53
CA MET A 182 -20.34 1.01 -4.81
C MET A 182 -21.81 1.38 -4.90
N ASN A 183 -22.14 2.65 -4.68
CA ASN A 183 -23.55 3.08 -4.65
C ASN A 183 -24.16 3.20 -6.04
N ALA A 184 -23.47 3.87 -6.97
CA ALA A 184 -24.00 4.07 -8.31
C ALA A 184 -24.09 2.76 -9.10
N THR A 185 -23.10 1.87 -8.96
CA THR A 185 -23.13 0.57 -9.62
C THR A 185 -24.33 -0.27 -9.17
N ARG A 186 -24.59 -0.32 -7.87
CA ARG A 186 -25.74 -1.07 -7.33
C ARG A 186 -27.06 -0.44 -7.73
N LEU A 187 -27.17 0.88 -7.62
CA LEU A 187 -28.39 1.61 -8.01
C LEU A 187 -28.71 1.37 -9.48
N TYR A 188 -27.74 1.53 -10.34
CA TYR A 188 -27.92 1.37 -11.78
C TYR A 188 -28.28 -0.08 -12.15
N THR A 189 -27.58 -1.06 -11.55
CA THR A 189 -27.86 -2.48 -11.77
C THR A 189 -29.27 -2.86 -11.30
N LEU A 190 -29.70 -2.38 -10.14
CA LEU A 190 -31.03 -2.67 -9.59
C LEU A 190 -32.16 -2.01 -10.40
N ARG A 191 -31.90 -0.81 -10.94
CA ARG A 191 -32.91 -0.08 -11.73
C ARG A 191 -33.00 -0.55 -13.18
N TYR A 192 -31.88 -0.86 -13.81
CA TYR A 192 -31.80 -1.01 -15.26
C TYR A 192 -31.19 -2.35 -15.71
N GLY A 193 -30.56 -3.10 -14.83
CA GLY A 193 -29.84 -4.34 -15.15
C GLY A 193 -30.66 -5.61 -15.12
N GLN A 194 -31.88 -5.59 -14.57
CA GLN A 194 -32.66 -6.80 -14.27
C GLN A 194 -33.21 -7.53 -15.48
N SER A 195 -33.35 -6.89 -16.62
CA SER A 195 -34.05 -7.48 -17.77
C SER A 195 -33.17 -8.21 -18.79
N ARG A 196 -31.85 -8.02 -18.79
CA ARG A 196 -30.99 -8.53 -19.87
C ARG A 196 -29.56 -8.99 -19.51
N ARG A 197 -29.08 -8.88 -18.28
CA ARG A 197 -27.70 -9.24 -17.94
C ARG A 197 -27.56 -9.94 -16.59
N LYS A 198 -26.79 -11.02 -16.57
CA LYS A 198 -26.49 -11.78 -15.36
C LYS A 198 -25.38 -11.14 -14.51
N GLN A 199 -24.74 -10.07 -14.96
CA GLN A 199 -23.64 -9.42 -14.26
C GLN A 199 -23.97 -7.98 -13.89
N PRO A 200 -23.46 -7.49 -12.73
CA PRO A 200 -23.61 -6.08 -12.34
C PRO A 200 -22.99 -5.13 -13.36
N LEU A 201 -23.58 -3.98 -13.52
CA LEU A 201 -23.02 -2.90 -14.32
C LEU A 201 -21.96 -2.16 -13.49
N SER A 202 -20.76 -2.00 -14.02
CA SER A 202 -19.70 -1.26 -13.36
C SER A 202 -19.77 0.22 -13.66
N ILE A 203 -19.64 1.05 -12.62
CA ILE A 203 -19.60 2.52 -12.70
C ILE A 203 -18.47 3.01 -11.77
N GLY A 204 -17.68 3.95 -12.25
CA GLY A 204 -16.59 4.54 -11.50
C GLY A 204 -15.21 3.96 -11.82
N ARG A 205 -14.17 4.60 -11.32
CA ARG A 205 -12.77 4.29 -11.67
C ARG A 205 -12.30 2.93 -11.16
N VAL A 206 -12.77 2.53 -9.99
CA VAL A 206 -12.31 1.29 -9.32
C VAL A 206 -12.93 0.04 -9.94
N GLN A 207 -14.05 0.19 -10.64
CA GLN A 207 -14.83 -0.93 -11.17
C GLN A 207 -14.93 -0.93 -12.69
N THR A 208 -14.41 0.07 -13.37
CA THR A 208 -14.30 0.09 -14.83
C THR A 208 -13.08 -0.72 -15.25
N PRO A 209 -13.22 -1.73 -16.13
CA PRO A 209 -12.06 -2.42 -16.67
C PRO A 209 -11.21 -1.42 -17.47
N THR A 210 -9.92 -1.42 -17.25
CA THR A 210 -8.95 -0.73 -18.10
C THR A 210 -8.75 -1.51 -19.39
#